data_d37570fa6f9df5be0516dc6d3d0fb0a3
#
_entry.id   d37570fa6f9df5be0516dc6d3d0fb0a3
#
_cell.length_a   1.000
_cell.length_b   1.000
_cell.length_c   1.000
_cell.angle_alpha   90.00
_cell.angle_beta   90.00
_cell.angle_gamma   90.00
#
_symmetry.space_group_name_H-M   'P 1'
#
loop_
_entity.id
_entity.type
_entity.pdbx_description
1 polymer ?
#
loop_
_entity_poly.entity_id
_entity_poly.type
_entity_poly.pdbx_seq_one_letter_code
_entity_poly.pdbx_strand_id
1 'polypeptide(L)'
;RQMCIRDSHYMAMNPGYVEEEITGIPTFEPSFHLPAIWITEGQRERAESLGYTVVDPPSIIATHLTEIIRQHIAELLTRQDVQNLINNVKENNPSLVDELVPKLLGLGEIQKVLQNLLKEGISIRDLLTILETLADYAPTTRDTDILTEYVRQSLKRAISTKYFPSHETTSVLTLDPKIEQEVMGSVKQTETGAFLNLDPARSKAILNAVGEEIKKLENMGKTPIIMTSPIVRMYFKRLTEDYYPDLVVVSYNEVESNVELQSVGMVTA
;
A
#
# COMPACT_ATOMS: atom_id res chain seq x y z
N ARG A 1 -11.70 34.72 -7.03
CA ARG A 1 -12.66 33.74 -7.60
C ARG A 1 -12.70 32.42 -6.81
N GLN A 2 -11.57 31.88 -6.39
CA GLN A 2 -11.53 30.61 -5.62
C GLN A 2 -12.10 30.72 -4.19
N MET A 3 -12.03 31.90 -3.55
CA MET A 3 -12.58 32.10 -2.20
C MET A 3 -14.11 32.15 -2.17
N CYS A 4 -14.76 32.66 -3.24
CA CYS A 4 -16.22 32.71 -3.31
C CYS A 4 -16.91 31.35 -3.59
N ILE A 5 -16.17 30.36 -4.05
CA ILE A 5 -16.69 29.01 -4.32
C ILE A 5 -16.85 28.20 -3.02
N ARG A 6 -16.14 28.57 -1.94
CA ARG A 6 -16.06 27.76 -0.70
C ARG A 6 -17.35 27.70 0.12
N ASP A 7 -18.20 28.75 0.06
CA ASP A 7 -19.28 28.88 1.04
C ASP A 7 -20.70 28.53 0.50
N SER A 8 -20.83 28.20 -0.80
CA SER A 8 -22.14 27.96 -1.40
C SER A 8 -22.14 26.93 -2.55
N HIS A 9 -21.10 26.16 -2.70
CA HIS A 9 -20.98 25.21 -3.80
C HIS A 9 -20.65 23.80 -3.28
N TYR A 10 -21.20 22.80 -3.97
CA TYR A 10 -20.93 21.38 -3.74
C TYR A 10 -20.25 20.78 -4.97
N MET A 11 -19.49 19.74 -4.79
CA MET A 11 -18.92 19.00 -5.89
C MET A 11 -19.82 17.81 -6.23
N ALA A 12 -20.30 17.76 -7.46
CA ALA A 12 -21.08 16.66 -8.00
C ALA A 12 -20.19 15.79 -8.89
N MET A 13 -20.10 14.49 -8.58
CA MET A 13 -19.34 13.50 -9.31
C MET A 13 -20.30 12.48 -9.93
N ASN A 14 -20.14 12.21 -11.24
CA ASN A 14 -20.91 11.17 -11.91
C ASN A 14 -20.26 9.80 -11.61
N PRO A 15 -20.96 8.87 -10.95
CA PRO A 15 -20.44 7.53 -10.68
C PRO A 15 -20.39 6.61 -11.92
N GLY A 16 -20.70 7.12 -13.11
CA GLY A 16 -20.60 6.40 -14.38
C GLY A 16 -21.92 5.94 -15.00
N TYR A 17 -23.04 6.16 -14.34
CA TYR A 17 -24.37 5.75 -14.82
C TYR A 17 -25.40 6.90 -14.93
N VAL A 18 -24.97 8.11 -14.67
CA VAL A 18 -25.85 9.28 -14.80
C VAL A 18 -25.80 9.79 -16.23
N GLU A 19 -26.96 9.80 -16.91
CA GLU A 19 -27.09 10.21 -18.30
C GLU A 19 -27.42 11.71 -18.46
N GLU A 20 -28.16 12.27 -17.49
CA GLU A 20 -28.55 13.70 -17.53
C GLU A 20 -27.43 14.57 -16.95
N GLU A 21 -26.86 15.46 -17.77
CA GLU A 21 -25.83 16.39 -17.35
C GLU A 21 -26.39 17.52 -16.51
N ILE A 22 -25.73 17.85 -15.41
CA ILE A 22 -26.04 19.01 -14.59
C ILE A 22 -25.12 20.18 -14.96
N THR A 23 -25.72 21.37 -15.04
CA THR A 23 -24.95 22.60 -15.36
C THR A 23 -24.18 23.10 -14.14
N GLY A 24 -22.89 23.40 -14.34
CA GLY A 24 -22.02 23.92 -13.29
C GLY A 24 -20.64 24.24 -13.82
N ILE A 25 -19.66 24.39 -12.94
CA ILE A 25 -18.27 24.67 -13.30
C ILE A 25 -17.51 23.34 -13.38
N PRO A 26 -17.07 22.91 -14.59
CA PRO A 26 -16.30 21.67 -14.73
C PRO A 26 -15.01 21.74 -13.93
N THR A 27 -14.68 20.65 -13.27
CA THR A 27 -13.49 20.49 -12.44
C THR A 27 -13.07 19.00 -12.37
N PHE A 28 -12.07 18.72 -11.56
CA PHE A 28 -11.68 17.37 -11.18
C PHE A 28 -11.67 17.25 -9.66
N GLU A 29 -12.09 16.11 -9.17
CA GLU A 29 -11.91 15.75 -7.76
C GLU A 29 -10.40 15.58 -7.49
N PRO A 30 -9.86 16.26 -6.46
CA PRO A 30 -8.39 16.37 -6.33
C PRO A 30 -7.68 15.11 -5.87
N SER A 31 -8.39 14.15 -5.25
CA SER A 31 -7.76 12.92 -4.72
C SER A 31 -7.55 11.86 -5.79
N PHE A 32 -8.57 11.64 -6.62
CA PHE A 32 -8.61 10.54 -7.61
C PHE A 32 -8.67 11.04 -9.06
N HIS A 33 -8.63 12.35 -9.27
CA HIS A 33 -8.71 12.99 -10.59
C HIS A 33 -9.98 12.63 -11.38
N LEU A 34 -11.07 12.35 -10.68
CA LEU A 34 -12.35 12.04 -11.30
C LEU A 34 -13.00 13.31 -11.85
N PRO A 35 -13.61 13.27 -13.03
CA PRO A 35 -14.37 14.39 -13.56
C PRO A 35 -15.49 14.79 -12.59
N ALA A 36 -15.58 16.07 -12.28
CA ALA A 36 -16.52 16.60 -11.32
C ALA A 36 -17.05 17.97 -11.78
N ILE A 37 -18.13 18.43 -11.17
CA ILE A 37 -18.79 19.71 -11.48
C ILE A 37 -19.05 20.43 -10.17
N TRP A 38 -18.63 21.70 -10.05
CA TRP A 38 -19.06 22.56 -8.98
C TRP A 38 -20.48 23.05 -9.24
N ILE A 39 -21.39 22.74 -8.33
CA ILE A 39 -22.81 23.11 -8.36
C ILE A 39 -23.17 24.01 -7.19
N THR A 40 -24.23 24.80 -7.33
CA THR A 40 -24.76 25.60 -6.24
C THR A 40 -25.57 24.78 -5.25
N GLU A 41 -25.77 25.29 -4.04
CA GLU A 41 -26.60 24.65 -3.02
C GLU A 41 -28.02 24.34 -3.54
N GLY A 42 -28.63 25.27 -4.30
CA GLY A 42 -29.95 25.05 -4.89
C GLY A 42 -30.05 23.92 -5.93
N GLN A 43 -28.93 23.46 -6.44
CA GLN A 43 -28.86 22.34 -7.39
C GLN A 43 -28.58 21.00 -6.70
N ARG A 44 -28.26 21.00 -5.40
CA ARG A 44 -27.84 19.80 -4.64
C ARG A 44 -28.88 18.71 -4.70
N GLU A 45 -30.11 18.97 -4.31
CA GLU A 45 -31.22 17.99 -4.30
C GLU A 45 -31.46 17.38 -5.70
N ARG A 46 -31.38 18.24 -6.73
CA ARG A 46 -31.53 17.78 -8.11
C ARG A 46 -30.37 16.86 -8.52
N ALA A 47 -29.12 17.21 -8.19
CA ALA A 47 -27.97 16.38 -8.49
C ALA A 47 -28.06 15.02 -7.81
N GLU A 48 -28.40 15.00 -6.52
CA GLU A 48 -28.61 13.77 -5.75
C GLU A 48 -29.75 12.93 -6.35
N SER A 49 -30.85 13.54 -6.78
CA SER A 49 -31.99 12.83 -7.40
C SER A 49 -31.65 12.24 -8.77
N LEU A 50 -30.71 12.84 -9.50
CA LEU A 50 -30.18 12.31 -10.77
C LEU A 50 -29.15 11.19 -10.56
N GLY A 51 -28.70 10.95 -9.33
CA GLY A 51 -27.74 9.90 -9.00
C GLY A 51 -26.28 10.38 -8.94
N TYR A 52 -26.01 11.69 -8.96
CA TYR A 52 -24.67 12.21 -8.68
C TYR A 52 -24.29 11.99 -7.22
N THR A 53 -23.02 11.70 -6.98
CA THR A 53 -22.43 11.78 -5.64
C THR A 53 -22.10 13.23 -5.34
N VAL A 54 -22.80 13.84 -4.38
CA VAL A 54 -22.61 15.25 -4.02
C VAL A 54 -21.87 15.37 -2.70
N VAL A 55 -20.74 16.09 -2.72
CA VAL A 55 -19.84 16.24 -1.57
C VAL A 55 -19.60 17.72 -1.26
N ASP A 56 -19.59 18.05 0.01
CA ASP A 56 -19.31 19.40 0.50
C ASP A 56 -17.79 19.70 0.48
N PRO A 57 -17.38 20.96 0.35
CA PRO A 57 -15.97 21.34 0.27
C PRO A 57 -15.09 20.88 1.45
N PRO A 58 -15.54 20.96 2.73
CA PRO A 58 -14.77 20.43 3.85
C PRO A 58 -14.46 18.94 3.72
N SER A 59 -15.43 18.14 3.28
CA SER A 59 -15.24 16.70 3.07
C SER A 59 -14.25 16.40 1.95
N ILE A 60 -14.29 17.19 0.86
CA ILE A 60 -13.30 17.09 -0.23
C ILE A 60 -11.89 17.38 0.28
N ILE A 61 -11.73 18.46 1.05
CA ILE A 61 -10.43 18.84 1.63
C ILE A 61 -9.92 17.74 2.57
N ALA A 62 -10.80 17.20 3.43
CA ALA A 62 -10.44 16.14 4.37
C ALA A 62 -10.01 14.86 3.64
N THR A 63 -10.74 14.48 2.59
CA THR A 63 -10.39 13.31 1.76
C THR A 63 -9.06 13.52 1.06
N HIS A 64 -8.87 14.67 0.42
CA HIS A 64 -7.63 15.00 -0.28
C HIS A 64 -6.43 15.04 0.66
N LEU A 65 -6.56 15.68 1.82
CA LEU A 65 -5.49 15.73 2.82
C LEU A 65 -5.16 14.32 3.35
N THR A 66 -6.17 13.50 3.59
CA THR A 66 -5.99 12.12 4.02
C THR A 66 -5.22 11.31 2.99
N GLU A 67 -5.55 11.47 1.71
CA GLU A 67 -4.86 10.78 0.62
C GLU A 67 -3.41 11.23 0.48
N ILE A 68 -3.15 12.53 0.53
CA ILE A 68 -1.76 13.07 0.51
C ILE A 68 -0.96 12.54 1.71
N ILE A 69 -1.53 12.54 2.92
CA ILE A 69 -0.86 12.00 4.10
C ILE A 69 -0.55 10.52 3.90
N ARG A 70 -1.50 9.75 3.35
CA ARG A 70 -1.32 8.31 3.09
C ARG A 70 -0.19 8.03 2.11
N GLN A 71 -0.09 8.81 1.03
CA GLN A 71 0.97 8.68 0.03
C GLN A 71 2.36 9.03 0.57
N HIS A 72 2.43 9.98 1.51
CA HIS A 72 3.69 10.47 2.07
C HIS A 72 3.95 10.04 3.52
N ILE A 73 3.15 9.11 4.06
CA ILE A 73 3.21 8.73 5.48
C ILE A 73 4.59 8.24 5.92
N ALA A 74 5.30 7.55 5.03
CA ALA A 74 6.65 7.08 5.32
C ALA A 74 7.66 8.24 5.46
N GLU A 75 7.48 9.32 4.70
CA GLU A 75 8.34 10.51 4.77
C GLU A 75 8.07 11.34 6.03
N LEU A 76 6.81 11.33 6.50
CA LEU A 76 6.41 12.05 7.71
C LEU A 76 6.94 11.42 8.99
N LEU A 77 7.30 10.13 8.99
CA LEU A 77 7.83 9.44 10.16
C LEU A 77 9.27 9.87 10.44
N THR A 78 9.46 10.76 11.41
CA THR A 78 10.78 11.26 11.82
C THR A 78 11.47 10.31 12.83
N ARG A 79 12.78 10.50 13.03
CA ARG A 79 13.52 9.78 14.09
C ARG A 79 13.00 10.09 15.48
N GLN A 80 12.51 11.31 15.71
CA GLN A 80 11.93 11.70 16.99
C GLN A 80 10.61 10.96 17.25
N ASP A 81 9.79 10.79 16.20
CA ASP A 81 8.56 10.01 16.33
C ASP A 81 8.85 8.55 16.66
N VAL A 82 9.84 7.95 15.98
CA VAL A 82 10.29 6.59 16.29
C VAL A 82 10.79 6.48 17.72
N GLN A 83 11.59 7.45 18.20
CA GLN A 83 12.04 7.47 19.60
C GLN A 83 10.85 7.53 20.56
N ASN A 84 9.85 8.36 20.29
CA ASN A 84 8.65 8.48 21.11
C ASN A 84 7.85 7.17 21.11
N LEU A 85 7.70 6.53 19.97
CA LEU A 85 7.04 5.23 19.83
C LEU A 85 7.75 4.15 20.65
N ILE A 86 9.09 4.09 20.55
CA ILE A 86 9.90 3.13 21.32
C ILE A 86 9.82 3.41 22.82
N ASN A 87 9.82 4.66 23.25
CA ASN A 87 9.67 5.03 24.65
C ASN A 87 8.33 4.55 25.22
N ASN A 88 7.25 4.67 24.47
CA ASN A 88 5.93 4.16 24.88
C ASN A 88 5.93 2.64 25.09
N VAL A 89 6.63 1.88 24.22
CA VAL A 89 6.78 0.43 24.39
C VAL A 89 7.66 0.13 25.60
N LYS A 90 8.71 0.92 25.82
CA LYS A 90 9.66 0.75 26.94
C LYS A 90 9.00 0.84 28.30
N GLU A 91 7.94 1.63 28.46
CA GLU A 91 7.22 1.76 29.73
C GLU A 91 6.72 0.40 30.26
N ASN A 92 6.27 -0.49 29.36
CA ASN A 92 5.75 -1.81 29.71
C ASN A 92 6.72 -2.96 29.41
N ASN A 93 7.67 -2.74 28.50
CA ASN A 93 8.61 -3.77 28.00
C ASN A 93 10.06 -3.24 28.01
N PRO A 94 10.61 -2.85 29.16
CA PRO A 94 11.95 -2.24 29.22
C PRO A 94 13.06 -3.20 28.76
N SER A 95 12.96 -4.49 29.10
CA SER A 95 13.97 -5.48 28.75
C SER A 95 14.14 -5.63 27.23
N LEU A 96 13.02 -5.69 26.49
CA LEU A 96 13.04 -5.77 25.04
C LEU A 96 13.73 -4.56 24.40
N VAL A 97 13.35 -3.36 24.85
CA VAL A 97 13.89 -2.12 24.29
C VAL A 97 15.38 -1.98 24.62
N ASP A 98 15.81 -2.29 25.85
CA ASP A 98 17.21 -2.20 26.28
C ASP A 98 18.11 -3.27 25.61
N GLU A 99 17.53 -4.40 25.17
CA GLU A 99 18.21 -5.39 24.35
C GLU A 99 18.37 -4.90 22.91
N LEU A 100 17.29 -4.38 22.31
CA LEU A 100 17.26 -4.00 20.90
C LEU A 100 18.03 -2.69 20.63
N VAL A 101 17.77 -1.63 21.41
CA VAL A 101 18.26 -0.27 21.13
C VAL A 101 19.20 0.21 22.22
N PRO A 102 20.42 0.66 21.89
CA PRO A 102 21.07 0.71 20.57
C PRO A 102 21.91 -0.55 20.23
N LYS A 103 21.84 -1.61 21.04
CA LYS A 103 22.80 -2.72 21.00
C LYS A 103 22.72 -3.52 19.70
N LEU A 104 21.52 -3.90 19.30
CA LEU A 104 21.28 -4.70 18.08
C LEU A 104 21.02 -3.79 16.88
N LEU A 105 20.11 -2.82 17.00
CA LEU A 105 19.75 -1.87 15.96
C LEU A 105 19.77 -0.43 16.48
N GLY A 106 20.16 0.50 15.62
CA GLY A 106 20.01 1.93 15.85
C GLY A 106 18.61 2.42 15.45
N LEU A 107 18.24 3.62 15.95
CA LEU A 107 16.97 4.26 15.60
C LEU A 107 16.75 4.42 14.09
N GLY A 108 17.82 4.66 13.33
CA GLY A 108 17.73 4.83 11.88
C GLY A 108 17.35 3.52 11.16
N GLU A 109 17.83 2.38 11.63
CA GLU A 109 17.50 1.06 11.07
C GLU A 109 16.03 0.72 11.38
N ILE A 110 15.58 0.95 12.61
CA ILE A 110 14.18 0.77 13.00
C ILE A 110 13.26 1.71 12.21
N GLN A 111 13.63 3.00 12.10
CA GLN A 111 12.90 3.97 11.28
C GLN A 111 12.72 3.45 9.85
N LYS A 112 13.78 2.92 9.24
CA LYS A 112 13.75 2.41 7.87
C LYS A 112 12.78 1.24 7.72
N VAL A 113 12.79 0.29 8.65
CA VAL A 113 11.83 -0.83 8.66
C VAL A 113 10.38 -0.32 8.77
N LEU A 114 10.12 0.60 9.72
CA LEU A 114 8.78 1.19 9.88
C LEU A 114 8.35 1.96 8.62
N GLN A 115 9.25 2.71 8.01
CA GLN A 115 8.98 3.41 6.74
C GLN A 115 8.68 2.44 5.60
N ASN A 116 9.40 1.33 5.49
CA ASN A 116 9.13 0.29 4.49
C ASN A 116 7.73 -0.32 4.66
N LEU A 117 7.33 -0.62 5.90
CA LEU A 117 5.97 -1.09 6.19
C LEU A 117 4.90 -0.07 5.79
N LEU A 118 5.11 1.20 6.16
CA LEU A 118 4.17 2.28 5.85
C LEU A 118 4.06 2.56 4.35
N LYS A 119 5.14 2.48 3.58
CA LYS A 119 5.12 2.60 2.12
C LYS A 119 4.20 1.58 1.46
N GLU A 120 4.16 0.37 2.00
CA GLU A 120 3.27 -0.68 1.53
C GLU A 120 1.90 -0.67 2.26
N GLY A 121 1.63 0.40 3.02
CA GLY A 121 0.37 0.58 3.73
C GLY A 121 0.15 -0.41 4.88
N ILE A 122 1.19 -1.06 5.37
CA ILE A 122 1.08 -1.95 6.54
C ILE A 122 1.09 -1.11 7.81
N SER A 123 0.14 -1.39 8.71
CA SER A 123 0.00 -0.68 9.97
C SER A 123 1.17 -1.01 10.91
N ILE A 124 1.75 0.03 11.51
CA ILE A 124 2.80 -0.08 12.55
C ILE A 124 2.25 0.00 13.97
N ARG A 125 0.92 -0.14 14.16
CA ARG A 125 0.28 -0.02 15.49
C ARG A 125 0.71 -1.12 16.45
N ASP A 126 0.92 -2.33 15.94
CA ASP A 126 1.44 -3.45 16.73
C ASP A 126 2.97 -3.35 16.83
N LEU A 127 3.42 -2.27 17.46
CA LEU A 127 4.84 -1.98 17.57
C LEU A 127 5.57 -3.00 18.45
N LEU A 128 4.88 -3.62 19.41
CA LEU A 128 5.47 -4.67 20.25
C LEU A 128 5.92 -5.86 19.40
N THR A 129 5.02 -6.43 18.60
CA THR A 129 5.35 -7.53 17.68
C THR A 129 6.47 -7.16 16.72
N ILE A 130 6.47 -5.91 16.21
CA ILE A 130 7.52 -5.41 15.33
C ILE A 130 8.88 -5.42 16.04
N LEU A 131 8.97 -4.84 17.25
CA LEU A 131 10.23 -4.75 17.99
C LEU A 131 10.73 -6.12 18.46
N GLU A 132 9.84 -7.02 18.88
CA GLU A 132 10.18 -8.41 19.23
C GLU A 132 10.80 -9.14 18.02
N THR A 133 10.14 -9.05 16.86
CA THR A 133 10.68 -9.64 15.62
C THR A 133 12.04 -9.04 15.25
N LEU A 134 12.20 -7.74 15.40
CA LEU A 134 13.49 -7.10 15.14
C LEU A 134 14.58 -7.59 16.11
N ALA A 135 14.25 -7.77 17.39
CA ALA A 135 15.20 -8.30 18.38
C ALA A 135 15.63 -9.75 18.05
N ASP A 136 14.70 -10.58 17.60
CA ASP A 136 14.96 -11.98 17.23
C ASP A 136 15.87 -12.10 16.01
N TYR A 137 15.68 -11.25 14.99
CA TYR A 137 16.37 -11.37 13.70
C TYR A 137 17.57 -10.44 13.52
N ALA A 138 17.68 -9.35 14.29
CA ALA A 138 18.82 -8.42 14.21
C ALA A 138 20.20 -9.08 14.45
N PRO A 139 20.34 -10.13 15.29
CA PRO A 139 21.61 -10.85 15.40
C PRO A 139 22.04 -11.57 14.13
N THR A 140 21.12 -11.90 13.23
CA THR A 140 21.40 -12.64 11.99
C THR A 140 21.60 -11.72 10.80
N THR A 141 20.94 -10.58 10.76
CA THR A 141 21.05 -9.60 9.67
C THR A 141 20.73 -8.19 10.14
N ARG A 142 21.42 -7.21 9.58
CA ARG A 142 21.10 -5.78 9.73
C ARG A 142 20.50 -5.16 8.46
N ASP A 143 20.29 -5.96 7.43
CA ASP A 143 19.62 -5.50 6.23
C ASP A 143 18.17 -5.17 6.56
N THR A 144 17.83 -3.89 6.48
CA THR A 144 16.50 -3.37 6.85
C THR A 144 15.39 -3.88 5.93
N ASP A 145 15.72 -4.25 4.70
CA ASP A 145 14.76 -4.80 3.75
C ASP A 145 14.42 -6.25 4.12
N ILE A 146 15.43 -7.05 4.46
CA ILE A 146 15.23 -8.42 4.96
C ILE A 146 14.51 -8.41 6.31
N LEU A 147 14.89 -7.52 7.22
CA LEU A 147 14.19 -7.35 8.49
C LEU A 147 12.72 -6.97 8.28
N THR A 148 12.42 -6.13 7.29
CA THR A 148 11.03 -5.79 6.94
C THR A 148 10.24 -7.02 6.53
N GLU A 149 10.83 -7.95 5.75
CA GLU A 149 10.15 -9.19 5.35
C GLU A 149 9.83 -10.09 6.56
N TYR A 150 10.76 -10.23 7.53
CA TYR A 150 10.49 -10.98 8.76
C TYR A 150 9.37 -10.32 9.58
N VAL A 151 9.39 -9.01 9.71
CA VAL A 151 8.33 -8.26 10.42
C VAL A 151 6.98 -8.45 9.71
N ARG A 152 6.93 -8.40 8.39
CA ARG A 152 5.70 -8.65 7.62
C ARG A 152 5.13 -10.04 7.91
N GLN A 153 5.97 -11.07 7.96
CA GLN A 153 5.54 -12.44 8.30
C GLN A 153 4.95 -12.52 9.73
N SER A 154 5.53 -11.80 10.69
CA SER A 154 4.99 -11.73 12.05
C SER A 154 3.68 -10.95 12.11
N LEU A 155 3.46 -9.99 11.22
CA LEU A 155 2.23 -9.22 11.08
C LEU A 155 1.17 -9.87 10.18
N LYS A 156 1.29 -11.18 9.87
CA LYS A 156 0.37 -11.89 8.96
C LYS A 156 -1.12 -11.70 9.28
N ARG A 157 -1.48 -11.61 10.56
CA ARG A 157 -2.86 -11.37 10.97
C ARG A 157 -3.36 -9.99 10.54
N ALA A 158 -2.54 -8.95 10.73
CA ALA A 158 -2.88 -7.59 10.32
C ALA A 158 -2.96 -7.46 8.79
N ILE A 159 -2.04 -8.12 8.07
CA ILE A 159 -2.02 -8.17 6.60
C ILE A 159 -3.25 -8.93 6.09
N SER A 160 -3.55 -10.11 6.66
CA SER A 160 -4.72 -10.89 6.27
C SER A 160 -6.03 -10.14 6.52
N THR A 161 -6.19 -9.52 7.68
CA THR A 161 -7.38 -8.72 7.99
C THR A 161 -7.58 -7.54 7.03
N LYS A 162 -6.48 -6.95 6.55
CA LYS A 162 -6.54 -5.80 5.64
C LYS A 162 -6.92 -6.17 4.21
N TYR A 163 -6.33 -7.25 3.68
CA TYR A 163 -6.43 -7.56 2.25
C TYR A 163 -7.36 -8.73 1.93
N PHE A 164 -7.68 -9.55 2.92
CA PHE A 164 -8.46 -10.77 2.75
C PHE A 164 -9.67 -10.74 3.68
N PRO A 165 -10.84 -10.26 3.20
CA PRO A 165 -12.06 -10.20 4.00
C PRO A 165 -12.44 -11.57 4.57
N SER A 166 -12.86 -11.60 5.83
CA SER A 166 -13.32 -12.82 6.47
C SER A 166 -14.58 -13.34 5.76
N HIS A 167 -14.64 -14.65 5.54
CA HIS A 167 -15.77 -15.38 4.93
C HIS A 167 -15.96 -15.17 3.42
N GLU A 168 -15.00 -14.56 2.73
CA GLU A 168 -15.02 -14.45 1.28
C GLU A 168 -13.77 -15.08 0.68
N THR A 169 -13.93 -15.79 -0.43
CA THR A 169 -12.81 -16.28 -1.23
C THR A 169 -12.19 -15.11 -1.98
N THR A 170 -10.94 -14.77 -1.66
CA THR A 170 -10.26 -13.66 -2.32
C THR A 170 -9.59 -14.11 -3.62
N SER A 171 -9.88 -13.38 -4.69
CA SER A 171 -9.24 -13.60 -5.99
C SER A 171 -7.84 -13.00 -6.00
N VAL A 172 -6.86 -13.81 -6.36
CA VAL A 172 -5.45 -13.40 -6.43
C VAL A 172 -4.82 -13.81 -7.75
N LEU A 173 -3.77 -13.10 -8.12
CA LEU A 173 -2.87 -13.49 -9.21
C LEU A 173 -1.67 -14.25 -8.64
N THR A 174 -1.06 -15.08 -9.45
CA THR A 174 0.17 -15.80 -9.12
C THR A 174 1.26 -15.48 -10.14
N LEU A 175 2.52 -15.67 -9.77
CA LEU A 175 3.64 -15.58 -10.70
C LEU A 175 3.95 -16.96 -11.30
N ASP A 176 4.34 -16.99 -12.59
CA ASP A 176 4.96 -18.17 -13.17
C ASP A 176 6.27 -18.46 -12.40
N PRO A 177 6.50 -19.70 -11.97
CA PRO A 177 7.75 -20.09 -11.30
C PRO A 177 9.02 -19.72 -12.07
N LYS A 178 8.95 -19.62 -13.40
CA LYS A 178 10.06 -19.16 -14.23
C LYS A 178 10.40 -17.68 -13.99
N ILE A 179 9.38 -16.83 -13.84
CA ILE A 179 9.58 -15.41 -13.50
C ILE A 179 10.18 -15.30 -12.10
N GLU A 180 9.69 -16.07 -11.13
CA GLU A 180 10.29 -16.09 -9.79
C GLU A 180 11.77 -16.48 -9.81
N GLN A 181 12.12 -17.54 -10.53
CA GLN A 181 13.52 -17.97 -10.70
C GLN A 181 14.37 -16.91 -11.39
N GLU A 182 13.85 -16.25 -12.41
CA GLU A 182 14.52 -15.19 -13.15
C GLU A 182 14.79 -13.96 -12.28
N VAL A 183 13.80 -13.53 -11.52
CA VAL A 183 13.92 -12.41 -10.55
C VAL A 183 15.00 -12.76 -9.53
N MET A 184 14.96 -13.96 -8.93
CA MET A 184 15.95 -14.39 -7.97
C MET A 184 17.36 -14.51 -8.56
N GLY A 185 17.49 -15.05 -9.77
CA GLY A 185 18.76 -15.15 -10.48
C GLY A 185 19.37 -13.81 -10.88
N SER A 186 18.54 -12.76 -10.92
CA SER A 186 18.95 -11.40 -11.27
C SER A 186 19.29 -10.53 -10.05
N VAL A 187 19.14 -11.05 -8.83
CA VAL A 187 19.52 -10.33 -7.60
C VAL A 187 21.03 -10.31 -7.44
N LYS A 188 21.58 -9.11 -7.31
CA LYS A 188 23.02 -8.90 -7.03
C LYS A 188 23.19 -8.32 -5.63
N GLN A 189 24.08 -8.92 -4.88
CA GLN A 189 24.53 -8.43 -3.57
C GLN A 189 25.62 -7.36 -3.74
N THR A 190 25.50 -6.27 -2.96
CA THR A 190 26.54 -5.25 -2.82
C THR A 190 26.79 -4.99 -1.34
N GLU A 191 27.83 -4.20 -1.05
CA GLU A 191 28.13 -3.77 0.33
C GLU A 191 27.00 -2.94 0.96
N THR A 192 26.17 -2.29 0.13
CA THR A 192 25.07 -1.43 0.56
C THR A 192 23.69 -2.09 0.54
N GLY A 193 23.61 -3.39 0.18
CA GLY A 193 22.37 -4.16 0.09
C GLY A 193 22.22 -4.91 -1.23
N ALA A 194 21.10 -5.59 -1.40
CA ALA A 194 20.77 -6.34 -2.60
C ALA A 194 19.91 -5.50 -3.56
N PHE A 195 20.18 -5.58 -4.85
CA PHE A 195 19.38 -4.93 -5.89
C PHE A 195 19.08 -5.89 -7.05
N LEU A 196 17.97 -5.62 -7.73
CA LEU A 196 17.55 -6.38 -8.91
C LEU A 196 18.27 -5.85 -10.16
N ASN A 197 18.99 -6.72 -10.86
CA ASN A 197 19.68 -6.41 -12.11
C ASN A 197 19.08 -7.24 -13.25
N LEU A 198 17.81 -6.96 -13.56
CA LEU A 198 17.10 -7.59 -14.66
C LEU A 198 17.33 -6.83 -15.97
N ASP A 199 17.38 -7.53 -17.09
CA ASP A 199 17.46 -6.90 -18.41
C ASP A 199 16.26 -5.96 -18.65
N PRO A 200 16.46 -4.73 -19.17
CA PRO A 200 15.38 -3.76 -19.37
C PRO A 200 14.23 -4.26 -20.28
N ALA A 201 14.55 -5.01 -21.33
CA ALA A 201 13.54 -5.56 -22.21
C ALA A 201 12.71 -6.62 -21.50
N ARG A 202 13.36 -7.42 -20.66
CA ARG A 202 12.70 -8.44 -19.85
C ARG A 202 11.85 -7.83 -18.73
N SER A 203 12.36 -6.82 -18.05
CA SER A 203 11.60 -6.03 -17.06
C SER A 203 10.31 -5.49 -17.67
N LYS A 204 10.41 -4.90 -18.86
CA LYS A 204 9.25 -4.36 -19.57
C LYS A 204 8.24 -5.46 -19.96
N ALA A 205 8.72 -6.63 -20.39
CA ALA A 205 7.84 -7.75 -20.73
C ALA A 205 7.05 -8.22 -19.49
N ILE A 206 7.74 -8.39 -18.33
CA ILE A 206 7.09 -8.76 -17.07
C ILE A 206 6.07 -7.70 -16.66
N LEU A 207 6.43 -6.41 -16.70
CA LEU A 207 5.53 -5.31 -16.33
C LEU A 207 4.29 -5.26 -17.22
N ASN A 208 4.44 -5.48 -18.53
CA ASN A 208 3.28 -5.54 -19.43
C ASN A 208 2.35 -6.70 -19.08
N ALA A 209 2.91 -7.90 -18.83
CA ALA A 209 2.12 -9.06 -18.43
C ALA A 209 1.40 -8.83 -17.09
N VAL A 210 2.06 -8.18 -16.13
CA VAL A 210 1.42 -7.75 -14.86
C VAL A 210 0.24 -6.84 -15.15
N GLY A 211 0.41 -5.82 -16.00
CA GLY A 211 -0.65 -4.87 -16.35
C GLY A 211 -1.86 -5.52 -17.03
N GLU A 212 -1.64 -6.54 -17.87
CA GLU A 212 -2.74 -7.29 -18.48
C GLU A 212 -3.55 -8.09 -17.44
N GLU A 213 -2.88 -8.72 -16.49
CA GLU A 213 -3.55 -9.48 -15.44
C GLU A 213 -4.25 -8.57 -14.41
N ILE A 214 -3.66 -7.42 -14.06
CA ILE A 214 -4.28 -6.41 -13.18
C ILE A 214 -5.62 -5.95 -13.77
N LYS A 215 -5.66 -5.61 -15.06
CA LYS A 215 -6.89 -5.17 -15.74
C LYS A 215 -8.03 -6.19 -15.65
N LYS A 216 -7.71 -7.49 -15.62
CA LYS A 216 -8.73 -8.53 -15.45
C LYS A 216 -9.39 -8.46 -14.08
N LEU A 217 -8.61 -8.24 -13.01
CA LEU A 217 -9.14 -8.08 -11.64
C LEU A 217 -9.90 -6.77 -11.49
N GLU A 218 -9.39 -5.67 -12.02
CA GLU A 218 -10.05 -4.36 -11.99
C GLU A 218 -11.41 -4.40 -12.70
N ASN A 219 -11.50 -5.06 -13.86
CA ASN A 219 -12.77 -5.28 -14.57
C ASN A 219 -13.78 -6.11 -13.76
N MET A 220 -13.30 -6.89 -12.79
CA MET A 220 -14.15 -7.61 -11.83
C MET A 220 -14.48 -6.77 -10.58
N GLY A 221 -14.01 -5.52 -10.50
CA GLY A 221 -14.14 -4.66 -9.32
C GLY A 221 -13.33 -5.14 -8.11
N LYS A 222 -12.26 -5.89 -8.32
CA LYS A 222 -11.43 -6.48 -7.27
C LYS A 222 -10.08 -5.79 -7.16
N THR A 223 -9.57 -5.70 -5.93
CA THR A 223 -8.22 -5.18 -5.67
C THR A 223 -7.16 -6.09 -6.30
N PRO A 224 -6.19 -5.56 -7.04
CA PRO A 224 -5.12 -6.35 -7.62
C PRO A 224 -4.14 -6.83 -6.55
N ILE A 225 -4.15 -8.13 -6.28
CA ILE A 225 -3.26 -8.81 -5.31
C ILE A 225 -2.48 -9.88 -6.06
N ILE A 226 -1.14 -9.86 -5.95
CA ILE A 226 -0.25 -10.89 -6.47
C ILE A 226 0.39 -11.66 -5.32
N MET A 227 0.29 -12.99 -5.38
CA MET A 227 0.96 -13.90 -4.47
C MET A 227 2.30 -14.33 -5.03
N THR A 228 3.33 -14.29 -4.19
CA THR A 228 4.71 -14.69 -4.55
C THR A 228 5.34 -15.57 -3.47
N SER A 229 6.46 -16.20 -3.80
CA SER A 229 7.31 -16.78 -2.78
C SER A 229 7.94 -15.68 -1.88
N PRO A 230 8.20 -15.96 -0.59
CA PRO A 230 8.73 -14.96 0.34
C PRO A 230 10.04 -14.31 -0.12
N ILE A 231 10.90 -15.08 -0.78
CA ILE A 231 12.22 -14.60 -1.23
C ILE A 231 12.09 -13.63 -2.41
N VAL A 232 11.08 -13.79 -3.26
CA VAL A 232 10.85 -12.97 -4.46
C VAL A 232 10.10 -11.68 -4.13
N ARG A 233 9.24 -11.70 -3.10
CA ARG A 233 8.26 -10.67 -2.81
C ARG A 233 8.80 -9.24 -2.88
N MET A 234 9.85 -8.94 -2.10
CA MET A 234 10.38 -7.57 -2.02
C MET A 234 10.98 -7.08 -3.35
N TYR A 235 11.64 -7.97 -4.10
CA TYR A 235 12.23 -7.61 -5.39
C TYR A 235 11.16 -7.40 -6.44
N PHE A 236 10.11 -8.21 -6.42
CA PHE A 236 8.98 -8.07 -7.32
C PHE A 236 8.17 -6.81 -7.00
N LYS A 237 7.96 -6.48 -5.71
CA LYS A 237 7.33 -5.21 -5.31
C LYS A 237 8.12 -4.02 -5.83
N ARG A 238 9.44 -4.00 -5.67
CA ARG A 238 10.31 -2.93 -6.20
C ARG A 238 10.27 -2.81 -7.71
N LEU A 239 10.16 -3.93 -8.42
CA LEU A 239 10.02 -3.92 -9.88
C LEU A 239 8.72 -3.26 -10.33
N THR A 240 7.65 -3.40 -9.54
CA THR A 240 6.29 -3.03 -9.94
C THR A 240 5.80 -1.72 -9.33
N GLU A 241 6.39 -1.22 -8.23
CA GLU A 241 5.84 -0.11 -7.43
C GLU A 241 5.72 1.21 -8.19
N ASP A 242 6.66 1.51 -9.08
CA ASP A 242 6.63 2.76 -9.88
C ASP A 242 5.58 2.74 -11.00
N TYR A 243 5.18 1.54 -11.46
CA TYR A 243 4.23 1.37 -12.57
C TYR A 243 2.82 1.04 -12.09
N TYR A 244 2.73 0.33 -10.98
CA TYR A 244 1.48 -0.14 -10.39
C TYR A 244 1.49 0.09 -8.87
N PRO A 245 1.34 1.35 -8.42
CA PRO A 245 1.44 1.70 -7.00
C PRO A 245 0.38 1.01 -6.14
N ASP A 246 -0.82 0.80 -6.69
CA ASP A 246 -1.93 0.13 -6.00
C ASP A 246 -1.84 -1.40 -5.99
N LEU A 247 -0.85 -1.98 -6.68
CA LEU A 247 -0.63 -3.41 -6.67
C LEU A 247 -0.16 -3.88 -5.31
N VAL A 248 -0.93 -4.77 -4.72
CA VAL A 248 -0.58 -5.45 -3.46
C VAL A 248 0.23 -6.70 -3.78
N VAL A 249 1.47 -6.77 -3.28
CA VAL A 249 2.33 -7.95 -3.40
C VAL A 249 2.47 -8.60 -2.04
N VAL A 250 2.01 -9.84 -1.91
CA VAL A 250 1.98 -10.61 -0.65
C VAL A 250 2.68 -11.95 -0.85
N SER A 251 3.44 -12.39 0.14
CA SER A 251 4.02 -13.73 0.13
C SER A 251 3.10 -14.74 0.80
N TYR A 252 3.28 -16.03 0.46
CA TYR A 252 2.49 -17.11 1.08
C TYR A 252 2.64 -17.18 2.60
N ASN A 253 3.77 -16.71 3.16
CA ASN A 253 4.03 -16.70 4.60
C ASN A 253 3.33 -15.56 5.34
N GLU A 254 2.81 -14.56 4.63
CA GLU A 254 2.11 -13.40 5.20
C GLU A 254 0.60 -13.60 5.29
N VAL A 255 0.10 -14.73 4.86
CA VAL A 255 -1.33 -15.04 4.86
C VAL A 255 -1.65 -16.06 5.96
N GLU A 256 -2.73 -15.83 6.69
CA GLU A 256 -3.22 -16.77 7.69
C GLU A 256 -3.82 -18.02 7.01
N SER A 257 -3.70 -19.16 7.68
CA SER A 257 -4.13 -20.47 7.13
C SER A 257 -5.64 -20.62 6.94
N ASN A 258 -6.44 -19.76 7.55
CA ASN A 258 -7.89 -19.72 7.44
C ASN A 258 -8.40 -18.86 6.28
N VAL A 259 -7.51 -18.22 5.53
CA VAL A 259 -7.86 -17.40 4.36
C VAL A 259 -8.07 -18.29 3.15
N GLU A 260 -9.21 -18.14 2.50
CA GLU A 260 -9.52 -18.82 1.25
C GLU A 260 -9.07 -17.97 0.05
N LEU A 261 -8.14 -18.52 -0.73
CA LEU A 261 -7.58 -17.86 -1.92
C LEU A 261 -8.00 -18.61 -3.19
N GLN A 262 -8.36 -17.86 -4.21
CA GLN A 262 -8.62 -18.37 -5.55
C GLN A 262 -7.69 -17.71 -6.56
N SER A 263 -6.79 -18.47 -7.16
CA SER A 263 -6.00 -17.97 -8.29
C SER A 263 -6.92 -17.80 -9.50
N VAL A 264 -7.00 -16.57 -10.00
CA VAL A 264 -7.84 -16.21 -11.17
C VAL A 264 -7.00 -15.88 -12.40
N GLY A 265 -5.68 -15.82 -12.26
CA GLY A 265 -4.73 -15.60 -13.33
C GLY A 265 -3.29 -15.85 -12.90
N MET A 266 -2.42 -16.03 -13.87
CA MET A 266 -0.99 -16.22 -13.66
C MET A 266 -0.24 -15.26 -14.59
N VAL A 267 0.66 -14.46 -14.00
CA VAL A 267 1.55 -13.60 -14.77
C VAL A 267 2.58 -14.49 -15.45
N THR A 268 2.53 -14.51 -16.77
CA THR A 268 3.47 -15.22 -17.66
C THR A 268 4.07 -14.24 -18.64
N ALA A 269 5.39 -14.25 -18.84
CA ALA A 269 6.09 -13.31 -19.74
C ALA A 269 7.22 -13.99 -20.51
#